data_2cb0a495884444cd486d80e725a45be1
#
_entry.id   2cb0a495884444cd486d80e725a45be1
#
_cell.length_a   1.000
_cell.length_b   1.000
_cell.length_c   1.000
_cell.angle_alpha   90.00
_cell.angle_beta   90.00
_cell.angle_gamma   90.00
#
_symmetry.space_group_name_H-M   'P 1'
#
loop_
_entity.id
_entity.type
_entity.pdbx_description
1 polymer ?
#
loop_
_entity_poly.entity_id
_entity_poly.type
_entity_poly.pdbx_seq_one_letter_code
_entity_poly.pdbx_strand_id
1 'polypeptide(L)'
;KKGKNSSLDPLSLPTRLLTALDALYGHYETVFDLWKKEDISVPPCFIIVCNNTSTSKLVYDYISGFYRENADGTWMLENGRLPLFRNFDDNGEPLARPHTLLIDSQQLESGDALDSGFAEAAKDELARFKREIMQRGGPLAAELLRGGELSEATVLREVMNTVGKQGQLGEGIRCVVS
;
A
#
# COMPACT_ATOMS: atom_id res chain seq x y z
N LYS A 1 30.24 -20.04 -1.35
CA LYS A 1 29.04 -20.72 -1.92
C LYS A 1 27.86 -20.23 -1.13
N LYS A 2 27.09 -19.23 -1.63
CA LYS A 2 25.81 -18.82 -1.08
C LYS A 2 24.83 -19.98 -1.28
N GLY A 3 24.29 -20.49 -0.17
CA GLY A 3 23.24 -21.50 -0.19
C GLY A 3 22.01 -20.97 -0.92
N LYS A 4 21.42 -21.78 -1.76
CA LYS A 4 20.36 -21.50 -2.74
C LYS A 4 18.97 -21.28 -2.12
N ASN A 5 18.84 -21.12 -0.77
CA ASN A 5 17.55 -21.02 -0.06
C ASN A 5 17.63 -20.21 1.25
N SER A 6 18.35 -19.09 1.31
CA SER A 6 18.07 -18.13 2.37
C SER A 6 16.98 -17.20 1.85
N SER A 7 15.74 -17.37 2.31
CA SER A 7 14.70 -16.34 2.17
C SER A 7 15.31 -15.04 2.71
N LEU A 8 15.29 -14.00 1.90
CA LEU A 8 15.74 -12.68 2.31
C LEU A 8 14.85 -12.24 3.48
N ASP A 9 15.46 -11.86 4.60
CA ASP A 9 14.73 -11.46 5.81
C ASP A 9 14.54 -9.94 5.80
N PRO A 10 13.30 -9.44 5.84
CA PRO A 10 13.02 -8.00 5.92
C PRO A 10 13.68 -7.31 7.12
N LEU A 11 13.90 -8.05 8.23
CA LEU A 11 14.55 -7.53 9.41
C LEU A 11 16.09 -7.45 9.31
N SER A 12 16.67 -8.00 8.22
CA SER A 12 18.11 -8.03 7.95
C SER A 12 18.54 -7.09 6.84
N LEU A 13 17.83 -5.97 6.65
CA LEU A 13 18.22 -4.94 5.68
C LEU A 13 19.57 -4.30 6.01
N PRO A 14 20.35 -3.88 4.99
CA PRO A 14 21.64 -3.23 5.23
C PRO A 14 21.52 -1.99 6.12
N THR A 15 22.42 -1.84 7.10
CA THR A 15 22.40 -0.71 8.07
C THR A 15 22.31 0.65 7.39
N ARG A 16 23.01 0.85 6.26
CA ARG A 16 22.96 2.11 5.50
C ARG A 16 21.55 2.42 4.98
N LEU A 17 20.82 1.39 4.54
CA LEU A 17 19.43 1.54 4.09
C LEU A 17 18.52 1.86 5.27
N LEU A 18 18.67 1.16 6.39
CA LEU A 18 17.91 1.43 7.62
C LEU A 18 18.11 2.87 8.10
N THR A 19 19.37 3.33 8.18
CA THR A 19 19.69 4.71 8.58
C THR A 19 19.06 5.75 7.63
N ALA A 20 19.06 5.48 6.32
CA ALA A 20 18.45 6.37 5.33
C ALA A 20 16.92 6.38 5.48
N LEU A 21 16.28 5.22 5.65
CA LEU A 21 14.84 5.12 5.87
C LEU A 21 14.42 5.86 7.15
N ASP A 22 15.13 5.67 8.26
CA ASP A 22 14.83 6.33 9.53
C ASP A 22 14.97 7.86 9.44
N ALA A 23 16.03 8.36 8.78
CA ALA A 23 16.25 9.78 8.61
C ALA A 23 15.17 10.43 7.73
N LEU A 24 14.83 9.80 6.62
CA LEU A 24 13.78 10.28 5.71
C LEU A 24 12.39 10.17 6.35
N TYR A 25 12.14 9.11 7.11
CA TYR A 25 10.90 8.94 7.84
C TYR A 25 10.72 10.02 8.92
N GLY A 26 11.75 10.38 9.68
CA GLY A 26 11.67 11.47 10.66
C GLY A 26 11.33 12.82 10.01
N HIS A 27 11.83 13.07 8.79
CA HIS A 27 11.40 14.22 8.01
C HIS A 27 9.93 14.11 7.58
N TYR A 28 9.51 12.92 7.13
CA TYR A 28 8.11 12.66 6.77
C TYR A 28 7.16 12.90 7.94
N GLU A 29 7.48 12.43 9.16
CA GLU A 29 6.68 12.66 10.36
C GLU A 29 6.48 14.17 10.62
N THR A 30 7.56 14.94 10.48
CA THR A 30 7.49 16.41 10.64
C THR A 30 6.54 17.04 9.63
N VAL A 31 6.61 16.64 8.35
CA VAL A 31 5.72 17.14 7.29
C VAL A 31 4.29 16.68 7.51
N PHE A 32 4.09 15.43 7.90
CA PHE A 32 2.77 14.87 8.20
C PHE A 32 2.07 15.64 9.32
N ASP A 33 2.78 15.93 10.42
CA ASP A 33 2.26 16.70 11.54
C ASP A 33 1.96 18.16 11.17
N LEU A 34 2.80 18.76 10.32
CA LEU A 34 2.57 20.10 9.81
C LEU A 34 1.30 20.15 8.96
N TRP A 35 1.12 19.21 8.03
CA TRP A 35 -0.08 19.14 7.19
C TRP A 35 -1.34 18.94 8.01
N LYS A 36 -1.25 18.11 9.05
CA LYS A 36 -2.37 17.91 9.99
C LYS A 36 -2.72 19.19 10.76
N LYS A 37 -1.73 20.00 11.16
CA LYS A 37 -1.96 21.30 11.82
C LYS A 37 -2.59 22.34 10.91
N GLU A 38 -2.27 22.29 9.63
CA GLU A 38 -2.80 23.19 8.60
C GLU A 38 -4.12 22.70 7.98
N ASP A 39 -4.77 21.69 8.59
CA ASP A 39 -6.03 21.09 8.14
C ASP A 39 -5.98 20.56 6.68
N ILE A 40 -4.80 20.16 6.21
CA ILE A 40 -4.67 19.51 4.91
C ILE A 40 -5.15 18.07 5.07
N SER A 41 -6.29 17.75 4.45
CA SER A 41 -7.02 16.49 4.67
C SER A 41 -6.31 15.25 4.13
N VAL A 42 -5.48 15.40 3.10
CA VAL A 42 -4.72 14.29 2.52
C VAL A 42 -3.34 14.20 3.14
N PRO A 43 -2.80 12.98 3.41
CA PRO A 43 -1.44 12.85 3.89
C PRO A 43 -0.43 13.15 2.77
N PRO A 44 0.80 13.62 3.11
CA PRO A 44 1.89 13.62 2.15
C PRO A 44 2.20 12.18 1.75
N CYS A 45 2.65 11.95 0.50
CA CYS A 45 3.03 10.64 0.01
C CYS A 45 4.55 10.48 -0.05
N PHE A 46 5.05 9.41 0.59
CA PHE A 46 6.46 9.01 0.53
C PHE A 46 6.65 7.96 -0.55
N ILE A 47 7.58 8.15 -1.45
CA ILE A 47 7.81 7.23 -2.58
C ILE A 47 9.19 6.61 -2.46
N ILE A 48 9.26 5.28 -2.43
CA ILE A 48 10.49 4.49 -2.42
C ILE A 48 10.58 3.73 -3.73
N VAL A 49 11.63 4.02 -4.51
CA VAL A 49 11.89 3.32 -5.76
C VAL A 49 13.08 2.38 -5.57
N CYS A 50 12.86 1.09 -5.75
CA CYS A 50 13.87 0.05 -5.64
C CYS A 50 14.33 -0.39 -7.04
N ASN A 51 15.49 -1.04 -7.08
CA ASN A 51 16.07 -1.50 -8.34
C ASN A 51 15.57 -2.88 -8.80
N ASN A 52 14.79 -3.57 -7.97
CA ASN A 52 14.16 -4.85 -8.30
C ASN A 52 13.03 -5.19 -7.32
N THR A 53 12.14 -6.08 -7.73
CA THR A 53 10.95 -6.52 -6.99
C THR A 53 11.27 -7.20 -5.65
N SER A 54 12.37 -7.95 -5.57
CA SER A 54 12.77 -8.58 -4.30
C SER A 54 13.17 -7.54 -3.25
N THR A 55 13.85 -6.46 -3.65
CA THR A 55 14.21 -5.36 -2.74
C THR A 55 12.98 -4.56 -2.35
N SER A 56 12.08 -4.24 -3.30
CA SER A 56 10.85 -3.53 -2.99
C SER A 56 9.98 -4.31 -2.01
N LYS A 57 9.83 -5.62 -2.20
CA LYS A 57 9.10 -6.48 -1.25
C LYS A 57 9.71 -6.45 0.16
N LEU A 58 11.03 -6.58 0.28
CA LEU A 58 11.71 -6.52 1.59
C LEU A 58 11.53 -5.17 2.29
N VAL A 59 11.68 -4.08 1.56
CA VAL A 59 11.46 -2.73 2.09
C VAL A 59 10.01 -2.52 2.50
N TYR A 60 9.08 -2.95 1.66
CA TYR A 60 7.64 -2.90 1.96
C TYR A 60 7.32 -3.66 3.26
N ASP A 61 7.76 -4.92 3.38
CA ASP A 61 7.53 -5.73 4.59
C ASP A 61 8.14 -5.08 5.84
N TYR A 62 9.34 -4.54 5.75
CA TYR A 62 10.00 -3.84 6.84
C TYR A 62 9.20 -2.63 7.33
N ILE A 63 8.64 -1.82 6.42
CA ILE A 63 7.96 -0.58 6.79
C ILE A 63 6.50 -0.77 7.17
N SER A 64 5.78 -1.67 6.46
CA SER A 64 4.33 -1.84 6.62
C SER A 64 3.91 -2.98 7.53
N GLY A 65 4.78 -3.96 7.74
CA GLY A 65 4.51 -5.19 8.50
C GLY A 65 4.26 -6.41 7.60
N PHE A 66 4.48 -7.60 8.14
CA PHE A 66 4.31 -8.86 7.44
C PHE A 66 4.09 -10.02 8.40
N TYR A 67 3.50 -11.11 7.92
CA TYR A 67 3.40 -12.34 8.70
C TYR A 67 4.64 -13.20 8.49
N ARG A 68 5.19 -13.71 9.59
CA ARG A 68 6.33 -14.62 9.63
C ARG A 68 5.90 -15.98 10.16
N GLU A 69 6.33 -17.04 9.49
CA GLU A 69 6.15 -18.40 9.98
C GLU A 69 7.23 -18.72 11.02
N ASN A 70 6.80 -19.18 12.19
CA ASN A 70 7.66 -19.66 13.26
C ASN A 70 8.11 -21.10 13.01
N ALA A 71 9.11 -21.57 13.76
CA ALA A 71 9.64 -22.92 13.66
C ALA A 71 8.60 -24.04 13.99
N ASP A 72 7.54 -23.71 14.70
CA ASP A 72 6.42 -24.60 15.05
C ASP A 72 5.26 -24.58 14.02
N GLY A 73 5.42 -23.84 12.92
CA GLY A 73 4.40 -23.69 11.87
C GLY A 73 3.30 -22.66 12.20
N THR A 74 3.38 -21.94 13.31
CA THR A 74 2.47 -20.84 13.61
C THR A 74 2.89 -19.55 12.89
N TRP A 75 1.93 -18.70 12.58
CA TRP A 75 2.18 -17.41 11.95
C TRP A 75 2.11 -16.29 12.99
N MET A 76 3.10 -15.41 12.98
CA MET A 76 3.17 -14.25 13.86
C MET A 76 3.32 -12.99 13.02
N LEU A 77 2.59 -11.95 13.40
CA LEU A 77 2.74 -10.63 12.78
C LEU A 77 4.03 -9.98 13.29
N GLU A 78 4.92 -9.66 12.36
CA GLU A 78 6.00 -8.69 12.54
C GLU A 78 5.50 -7.32 12.11
N ASN A 79 5.15 -6.47 13.07
CA ASN A 79 4.62 -5.16 12.75
C ASN A 79 5.67 -4.25 12.09
N GLY A 80 5.21 -3.39 11.19
CA GLY A 80 6.07 -2.46 10.45
C GLY A 80 6.90 -1.55 11.37
N ARG A 81 8.12 -1.26 10.97
CA ARG A 81 9.08 -0.46 11.76
C ARG A 81 8.80 1.04 11.68
N LEU A 82 8.07 1.50 10.66
CA LEU A 82 7.72 2.91 10.47
C LEU A 82 6.22 3.13 10.76
N PRO A 83 5.84 3.62 11.95
CA PRO A 83 4.48 3.61 12.45
C PRO A 83 3.42 4.21 11.53
N LEU A 84 3.71 5.37 10.89
CA LEU A 84 2.74 6.01 9.97
C LEU A 84 2.50 5.21 8.67
N PHE A 85 3.35 4.24 8.36
CA PHE A 85 3.30 3.43 7.14
C PHE A 85 2.80 2.00 7.37
N ARG A 86 2.45 1.64 8.61
CA ARG A 86 1.92 0.30 8.94
C ARG A 86 0.62 0.03 8.23
N ASN A 87 0.45 -1.21 7.77
CA ASN A 87 -0.80 -1.71 7.20
C ASN A 87 -1.60 -2.59 8.19
N PHE A 88 -1.18 -2.63 9.44
CA PHE A 88 -1.85 -3.35 10.53
C PHE A 88 -2.12 -2.40 11.68
N ASP A 89 -3.23 -2.61 12.35
CA ASP A 89 -3.59 -1.88 13.56
C ASP A 89 -2.82 -2.40 14.81
N ASP A 90 -3.11 -1.82 15.97
CA ASP A 90 -2.46 -2.21 17.23
C ASP A 90 -2.88 -3.61 17.73
N ASN A 91 -3.97 -4.17 17.18
CA ASN A 91 -4.42 -5.53 17.46
C ASN A 91 -3.81 -6.55 16.49
N GLY A 92 -3.09 -6.09 15.46
CA GLY A 92 -2.51 -6.94 14.44
C GLY A 92 -3.44 -7.28 13.29
N GLU A 93 -4.60 -6.61 13.19
CA GLU A 93 -5.53 -6.79 12.10
C GLU A 93 -5.14 -5.91 10.90
N PRO A 94 -5.27 -6.40 9.65
CA PRO A 94 -5.02 -5.62 8.46
C PRO A 94 -5.92 -4.38 8.41
N LEU A 95 -5.34 -3.24 8.04
CA LEU A 95 -6.12 -2.03 7.80
C LEU A 95 -6.94 -2.20 6.52
N ALA A 96 -8.25 -2.00 6.60
CA ALA A 96 -9.14 -2.05 5.43
C ALA A 96 -8.74 -1.02 4.35
N ARG A 97 -8.12 0.11 4.74
CA ARG A 97 -7.45 1.05 3.84
C ARG A 97 -5.95 1.05 4.17
N PRO A 98 -5.10 0.49 3.31
CA PRO A 98 -3.67 0.44 3.57
C PRO A 98 -3.05 1.82 3.57
N HIS A 99 -2.04 2.04 4.40
CA HIS A 99 -1.21 3.24 4.37
C HIS A 99 -0.06 3.14 3.37
N THR A 100 0.40 1.93 3.10
CA THR A 100 1.51 1.65 2.18
C THR A 100 1.08 0.68 1.09
N LEU A 101 1.43 0.99 -0.15
CA LEU A 101 1.27 0.10 -1.29
C LEU A 101 2.62 -0.41 -1.78
N LEU A 102 2.68 -1.69 -2.11
CA LEU A 102 3.72 -2.26 -2.95
C LEU A 102 3.22 -2.31 -4.38
N ILE A 103 4.00 -1.76 -5.30
CA ILE A 103 3.62 -1.68 -6.70
C ILE A 103 4.69 -2.35 -7.54
N ASP A 104 4.39 -3.55 -8.03
CA ASP A 104 5.18 -4.24 -9.05
C ASP A 104 4.28 -4.71 -10.21
N SER A 105 4.89 -5.23 -11.26
CA SER A 105 4.15 -5.67 -12.44
C SER A 105 3.14 -6.77 -12.12
N GLN A 106 3.47 -7.68 -11.22
CA GLN A 106 2.61 -8.79 -10.84
C GLN A 106 1.37 -8.29 -10.10
N GLN A 107 1.54 -7.38 -9.15
CA GLN A 107 0.43 -6.82 -8.38
C GLN A 107 -0.47 -5.92 -9.21
N LEU A 108 0.11 -5.19 -10.18
CA LEU A 108 -0.68 -4.41 -11.15
C LEU A 108 -1.55 -5.29 -12.06
N GLU A 109 -1.16 -6.55 -12.27
CA GLU A 109 -1.92 -7.52 -13.05
C GLU A 109 -2.96 -8.26 -12.21
N SER A 110 -2.60 -8.70 -10.99
CA SER A 110 -3.49 -9.46 -10.08
C SER A 110 -4.44 -8.59 -9.26
N GLY A 111 -4.01 -7.40 -8.84
CA GLY A 111 -4.76 -6.55 -7.91
C GLY A 111 -4.56 -6.91 -6.43
N ASP A 112 -3.79 -7.95 -6.10
CA ASP A 112 -3.62 -8.52 -4.75
C ASP A 112 -3.04 -7.55 -3.69
N ALA A 113 -2.77 -6.29 -4.05
CA ALA A 113 -2.22 -5.30 -3.14
C ALA A 113 -3.26 -4.68 -2.17
N LEU A 114 -4.54 -4.96 -2.38
CA LEU A 114 -5.64 -4.44 -1.56
C LEU A 114 -6.24 -5.56 -0.72
N ASP A 115 -6.46 -5.28 0.56
CA ASP A 115 -7.13 -6.21 1.47
C ASP A 115 -8.61 -6.40 1.08
N SER A 116 -9.18 -7.57 1.43
CA SER A 116 -10.57 -7.91 1.16
C SER A 116 -11.59 -6.94 1.77
N GLY A 117 -11.23 -6.25 2.86
CA GLY A 117 -12.05 -5.21 3.50
C GLY A 117 -12.05 -3.87 2.77
N PHE A 118 -11.15 -3.66 1.79
CA PHE A 118 -10.99 -2.37 1.11
C PHE A 118 -12.27 -1.93 0.39
N ALA A 119 -12.95 -2.85 -0.29
CA ALA A 119 -14.15 -2.55 -1.06
C ALA A 119 -15.28 -1.98 -0.19
N GLU A 120 -15.47 -2.51 1.03
CA GLU A 120 -16.47 -1.98 1.96
C GLU A 120 -16.02 -0.66 2.58
N ALA A 121 -14.74 -0.55 2.98
CA ALA A 121 -14.18 0.68 3.56
C ALA A 121 -14.13 1.86 2.57
N ALA A 122 -14.08 1.59 1.27
CA ALA A 122 -14.01 2.57 0.19
C ALA A 122 -15.30 2.62 -0.65
N LYS A 123 -16.42 2.16 -0.12
CA LYS A 123 -17.69 1.98 -0.83
C LYS A 123 -18.18 3.24 -1.56
N ASP A 124 -18.12 4.39 -0.90
CA ASP A 124 -18.60 5.65 -1.46
C ASP A 124 -17.69 6.15 -2.59
N GLU A 125 -16.38 6.03 -2.43
CA GLU A 125 -15.40 6.38 -3.45
C GLU A 125 -15.46 5.42 -4.64
N LEU A 126 -15.66 4.13 -4.40
CA LEU A 126 -15.88 3.14 -5.46
C LEU A 126 -17.17 3.44 -6.22
N ALA A 127 -18.25 3.81 -5.53
CA ALA A 127 -19.50 4.21 -6.17
C ALA A 127 -19.33 5.50 -7.00
N ARG A 128 -18.51 6.45 -6.54
CA ARG A 128 -18.16 7.65 -7.29
C ARG A 128 -17.34 7.29 -8.53
N PHE A 129 -16.31 6.48 -8.39
CA PHE A 129 -15.47 6.03 -9.49
C PHE A 129 -16.28 5.28 -10.56
N LYS A 130 -17.19 4.38 -10.17
CA LYS A 130 -18.10 3.71 -11.10
C LYS A 130 -18.97 4.72 -11.89
N ARG A 131 -19.51 5.75 -11.23
CA ARG A 131 -20.28 6.82 -11.90
C ARG A 131 -19.42 7.61 -12.90
N GLU A 132 -18.19 7.93 -12.56
CA GLU A 132 -17.25 8.61 -13.47
C GLU A 132 -16.93 7.77 -14.71
N ILE A 133 -16.71 6.45 -14.55
CA ILE A 133 -16.53 5.53 -15.67
C ILE A 133 -17.75 5.56 -16.58
N MET A 134 -18.93 5.49 -16.00
CA MET A 134 -20.19 5.52 -16.77
C MET A 134 -20.37 6.83 -17.55
N GLN A 135 -19.98 7.96 -16.97
CA GLN A 135 -20.04 9.28 -17.66
C GLN A 135 -19.01 9.40 -18.78
N ARG A 136 -17.79 8.84 -18.59
CA ARG A 136 -16.75 8.85 -19.63
C ARG A 136 -17.03 7.91 -20.78
N GLY A 137 -17.82 6.85 -20.53
CA GLY A 137 -18.11 5.81 -21.53
C GLY A 137 -16.91 4.90 -21.81
N GLY A 138 -16.97 4.15 -22.90
CA GLY A 138 -15.91 3.25 -23.33
C GLY A 138 -16.10 1.80 -22.89
N PRO A 139 -15.07 0.94 -23.13
CA PRO A 139 -15.19 -0.51 -22.89
C PRO A 139 -15.52 -0.87 -21.43
N LEU A 140 -14.91 -0.19 -20.47
CA LEU A 140 -15.11 -0.44 -19.04
C LEU A 140 -16.56 -0.06 -18.61
N ALA A 141 -17.10 1.05 -19.14
CA ALA A 141 -18.50 1.41 -18.91
C ALA A 141 -19.46 0.37 -19.51
N ALA A 142 -19.16 -0.14 -20.71
CA ALA A 142 -19.94 -1.18 -21.35
C ALA A 142 -19.91 -2.51 -20.57
N GLU A 143 -18.82 -2.83 -19.90
CA GLU A 143 -18.69 -3.99 -19.01
C GLU A 143 -19.55 -3.82 -17.76
N LEU A 144 -19.46 -2.68 -17.09
CA LEU A 144 -20.30 -2.36 -15.92
C LEU A 144 -21.79 -2.37 -16.25
N LEU A 145 -22.19 -1.87 -17.43
CA LEU A 145 -23.60 -1.89 -17.89
C LEU A 145 -24.14 -3.30 -18.10
N ARG A 146 -23.25 -4.26 -18.43
CA ARG A 146 -23.62 -5.68 -18.56
C ARG A 146 -23.64 -6.44 -17.23
N GLY A 147 -23.51 -5.73 -16.10
CA GLY A 147 -23.50 -6.32 -14.77
C GLY A 147 -22.11 -6.83 -14.34
N GLY A 148 -21.06 -6.45 -15.05
CA GLY A 148 -19.68 -6.72 -14.65
C GLY A 148 -19.26 -5.91 -13.41
N GLU A 149 -18.26 -6.40 -12.70
CA GLU A 149 -17.63 -5.71 -11.58
C GLU A 149 -16.27 -5.13 -12.01
N LEU A 150 -15.80 -4.12 -11.27
CA LEU A 150 -14.45 -3.62 -11.45
C LEU A 150 -13.46 -4.70 -10.97
N SER A 151 -12.49 -5.04 -11.82
CA SER A 151 -11.40 -5.92 -11.41
C SER A 151 -10.55 -5.25 -10.33
N GLU A 152 -9.97 -6.04 -9.42
CA GLU A 152 -9.05 -5.57 -8.38
C GLU A 152 -7.89 -4.77 -8.99
N ALA A 153 -7.35 -5.21 -10.11
CA ALA A 153 -6.32 -4.49 -10.86
C ALA A 153 -6.79 -3.10 -11.33
N THR A 154 -8.05 -2.95 -11.73
CA THR A 154 -8.62 -1.65 -12.12
C THR A 154 -8.76 -0.74 -10.90
N VAL A 155 -9.22 -1.28 -9.78
CA VAL A 155 -9.35 -0.54 -8.51
C VAL A 155 -7.97 -0.11 -8.02
N LEU A 156 -6.99 -1.00 -8.01
CA LEU A 156 -5.61 -0.69 -7.61
C LEU A 156 -5.00 0.43 -8.44
N ARG A 157 -5.18 0.40 -9.76
CA ARG A 157 -4.70 1.48 -10.65
C ARG A 157 -5.37 2.81 -10.31
N GLU A 158 -6.66 2.81 -9.98
CA GLU A 158 -7.34 4.05 -9.57
C GLU A 158 -6.87 4.54 -8.21
N VAL A 159 -6.64 3.65 -7.24
CA VAL A 159 -6.00 4.01 -5.97
C VAL A 159 -4.67 4.72 -6.23
N MET A 160 -3.81 4.16 -7.08
CA MET A 160 -2.52 4.78 -7.45
C MET A 160 -2.68 6.14 -8.12
N ASN A 161 -3.61 6.28 -9.06
CA ASN A 161 -3.84 7.52 -9.81
C ASN A 161 -4.41 8.65 -8.93
N THR A 162 -4.94 8.28 -7.78
CA THR A 162 -5.65 9.19 -6.87
C THR A 162 -4.96 9.38 -5.52
N VAL A 163 -3.74 8.88 -5.37
CA VAL A 163 -2.89 9.17 -4.20
C VAL A 163 -2.77 10.69 -4.02
N GLY A 164 -3.01 11.16 -2.79
CA GLY A 164 -2.99 12.59 -2.45
C GLY A 164 -4.18 13.40 -2.96
N LYS A 165 -5.23 12.77 -3.46
CA LYS A 165 -6.47 13.45 -3.89
C LYS A 165 -7.59 13.21 -2.88
N GLN A 166 -8.10 14.30 -2.31
CA GLN A 166 -9.19 14.28 -1.33
C GLN A 166 -10.46 13.62 -1.88
N GLY A 167 -11.09 12.77 -1.08
CA GLY A 167 -12.34 12.08 -1.41
C GLY A 167 -12.20 11.05 -2.54
N GLN A 168 -10.98 10.62 -2.86
CA GLN A 168 -10.69 9.60 -3.87
C GLN A 168 -10.15 8.31 -3.22
N LEU A 169 -10.10 7.23 -4.01
CA LEU A 169 -9.69 5.90 -3.54
C LEU A 169 -8.29 5.87 -2.90
N GLY A 170 -7.36 6.67 -3.40
CA GLY A 170 -5.98 6.75 -2.92
C GLY A 170 -5.73 7.79 -1.82
N GLU A 171 -6.77 8.42 -1.28
CA GLU A 171 -6.63 9.51 -0.30
C GLU A 171 -5.76 9.12 0.90
N GLY A 172 -5.95 7.92 1.46
CA GLY A 172 -5.28 7.46 2.69
C GLY A 172 -3.84 6.95 2.50
N ILE A 173 -3.36 6.84 1.25
CA ILE A 173 -2.03 6.29 0.97
C ILE A 173 -0.95 7.28 1.41
N ARG A 174 -0.02 6.79 2.24
CA ARG A 174 1.10 7.55 2.82
C ARG A 174 2.44 7.17 2.23
N CYS A 175 2.57 5.93 1.76
CA CYS A 175 3.80 5.43 1.16
C CYS A 175 3.51 4.54 -0.05
N VAL A 176 4.36 4.65 -1.06
CA VAL A 176 4.36 3.76 -2.23
C VAL A 176 5.77 3.20 -2.39
N VAL A 177 5.90 1.88 -2.47
CA VAL A 177 7.14 1.15 -2.73
C VAL A 177 7.04 0.48 -4.10
N SER A 178 8.05 0.70 -4.95
CA SER A 178 8.08 0.19 -6.33
C SER A 178 9.45 -0.41 -6.68
#